data_67b8b84ce729135689793632fc40fae3
#
_entry.id   67b8b84ce729135689793632fc40fae3
#
_cell.length_a   1.000
_cell.length_b   1.000
_cell.length_c   1.000
_cell.angle_alpha   90.00
_cell.angle_beta   90.00
_cell.angle_gamma   90.00
#
_symmetry.space_group_name_H-M   'P 1'
#
loop_
_entity.id
_entity.type
_entity.pdbx_description
1 polymer ?
#
loop_
_entity_poly.entity_id
_entity_poly.type
_entity_poly.pdbx_seq_one_letter_code
_entity_poly.pdbx_strand_id
1 'polypeptide(L)'
;MIRLNVFISVSTENRDAFLEIAKELVAASQKEEGCIAYDIFESSTRPEVLMFCETWASDAALAAHEATTHFTSLVPKLTELGKMKIERFEF
;
A
#
# COMPACT_ATOMS: atom_id res chain seq x y z
N MET A 1 3.69 2.74 17.68
CA MET A 1 3.37 2.11 16.39
C MET A 1 3.14 3.17 15.32
N ILE A 2 3.25 2.79 14.07
CA ILE A 2 3.06 3.71 12.95
C ILE A 2 1.92 3.20 12.08
N ARG A 3 0.99 4.10 11.73
CA ARG A 3 -0.08 3.85 10.78
C ARG A 3 0.15 4.66 9.53
N LEU A 4 0.10 4.02 8.37
CA LEU A 4 0.04 4.72 7.09
C LEU A 4 -1.32 4.49 6.45
N ASN A 5 -1.97 5.58 6.06
CA ASN A 5 -3.13 5.54 5.19
C ASN A 5 -2.67 6.08 3.84
N VAL A 6 -2.71 5.23 2.82
CA VAL A 6 -2.26 5.60 1.48
C VAL A 6 -3.49 5.69 0.59
N PHE A 7 -3.93 6.91 0.34
CA PHE A 7 -5.09 7.16 -0.52
C PHE A 7 -4.67 7.02 -1.98
N ILE A 8 -5.47 6.29 -2.75
CA ILE A 8 -5.18 5.95 -4.14
C ILE A 8 -6.28 6.52 -5.02
N SER A 9 -5.88 7.21 -6.08
CA SER A 9 -6.76 7.61 -7.17
C SER A 9 -6.30 6.89 -8.43
N VAL A 10 -7.15 6.05 -8.99
CA VAL A 10 -6.84 5.25 -10.17
C VAL A 10 -8.01 5.31 -11.15
N SER A 11 -7.71 5.41 -12.45
CA SER A 11 -8.75 5.38 -13.48
C SER A 11 -9.42 4.00 -13.52
N THR A 12 -10.65 3.95 -14.02
CA THR A 12 -11.35 2.69 -14.21
C THR A 12 -10.61 1.77 -15.18
N GLU A 13 -9.91 2.34 -16.15
CA GLU A 13 -9.10 1.58 -17.13
C GLU A 13 -7.91 0.87 -16.46
N ASN A 14 -7.28 1.51 -15.48
CA ASN A 14 -6.09 0.99 -14.81
C ASN A 14 -6.40 0.22 -13.52
N ARG A 15 -7.66 0.25 -13.06
CA ARG A 15 -8.05 -0.26 -11.75
C ARG A 15 -7.70 -1.74 -11.56
N ASP A 16 -8.04 -2.58 -12.52
CA ASP A 16 -7.80 -4.02 -12.40
C ASP A 16 -6.30 -4.34 -12.37
N ALA A 17 -5.52 -3.70 -13.23
CA ALA A 17 -4.07 -3.85 -13.24
C ALA A 17 -3.44 -3.36 -11.93
N PHE A 18 -3.92 -2.23 -11.40
CA PHE A 18 -3.47 -1.70 -10.13
C PHE A 18 -3.75 -2.68 -8.98
N LEU A 19 -4.98 -3.20 -8.91
CA LEU A 19 -5.39 -4.14 -7.87
C LEU A 19 -4.57 -5.44 -7.88
N GLU A 20 -4.26 -5.98 -9.05
CA GLU A 20 -3.43 -7.18 -9.17
C GLU A 20 -2.05 -6.96 -8.54
N ILE A 21 -1.42 -5.84 -8.87
CA ILE A 21 -0.10 -5.49 -8.31
C ILE A 21 -0.22 -5.18 -6.81
N ALA A 22 -1.26 -4.45 -6.41
CA ALA A 22 -1.50 -4.11 -5.01
C ALA A 22 -1.68 -5.36 -4.15
N LYS A 23 -2.42 -6.35 -4.61
CA LYS A 23 -2.62 -7.62 -3.89
C LYS A 23 -1.32 -8.39 -3.72
N GLU A 24 -0.46 -8.38 -4.71
CA GLU A 24 0.87 -8.99 -4.62
C GLU A 24 1.72 -8.28 -3.55
N LEU A 25 1.70 -6.95 -3.53
CA LEU A 25 2.41 -6.16 -2.52
C LEU A 25 1.86 -6.45 -1.12
N VAL A 26 0.55 -6.51 -0.97
CA VAL A 26 -0.10 -6.83 0.31
C VAL A 26 0.35 -8.20 0.82
N ALA A 27 0.29 -9.21 -0.02
CA ALA A 27 0.65 -10.58 0.37
C ALA A 27 2.12 -10.69 0.83
N ALA A 28 3.03 -10.06 0.10
CA ALA A 28 4.45 -10.05 0.46
C ALA A 28 4.72 -9.24 1.72
N SER A 29 4.07 -8.08 1.86
CA SER A 29 4.26 -7.19 3.01
C SER A 29 3.74 -7.79 4.32
N GLN A 30 2.64 -8.53 4.28
CA GLN A 30 2.08 -9.19 5.46
C GLN A 30 3.03 -10.21 6.10
N LYS A 31 4.00 -10.70 5.35
CA LYS A 31 5.00 -11.66 5.83
C LYS A 31 6.21 -10.99 6.48
N GLU A 32 6.32 -9.67 6.39
CA GLU A 32 7.48 -8.95 6.95
C GLU A 32 7.41 -8.90 8.47
N GLU A 33 8.56 -9.06 9.10
CA GLU A 33 8.69 -8.85 10.54
C GLU A 33 8.37 -7.39 10.87
N GLY A 34 7.54 -7.18 11.89
CA GLY A 34 7.09 -5.85 12.29
C GLY A 34 5.90 -5.31 11.51
N CYS A 35 5.41 -6.03 10.52
CA CYS A 35 4.15 -5.70 9.87
C CYS A 35 2.99 -6.19 10.75
N ILE A 36 2.28 -5.25 11.37
CA ILE A 36 1.12 -5.57 12.22
C ILE A 36 -0.12 -5.78 11.34
N ALA A 37 -0.31 -4.92 10.34
CA ALA A 37 -1.41 -5.02 9.40
C ALA A 37 -1.01 -4.37 8.08
N TYR A 38 -1.49 -4.94 6.99
CA TYR A 38 -1.30 -4.39 5.64
C TYR A 38 -2.46 -4.86 4.77
N ASP A 39 -3.33 -3.93 4.40
CA ASP A 39 -4.55 -4.25 3.65
C ASP A 39 -4.79 -3.23 2.54
N ILE A 40 -5.46 -3.67 1.48
CA ILE A 40 -5.99 -2.81 0.44
C ILE A 40 -7.51 -2.76 0.57
N PHE A 41 -8.08 -1.55 0.60
CA PHE A 41 -9.51 -1.31 0.69
C PHE A 41 -10.02 -0.63 -0.57
N GLU A 42 -11.26 -0.90 -0.91
CA GLU A 42 -11.95 -0.29 -2.03
C GLU A 42 -13.07 0.60 -1.48
N SER A 43 -13.24 1.78 -2.05
CA SER A 43 -14.38 2.63 -1.72
C SER A 43 -15.67 1.97 -2.23
N SER A 44 -16.69 1.89 -1.38
CA SER A 44 -17.99 1.33 -1.75
C SER A 44 -18.82 2.25 -2.65
N THR A 45 -18.42 3.52 -2.77
CA THR A 45 -19.18 4.54 -3.52
C THR A 45 -18.40 5.13 -4.69
N ARG A 46 -17.07 5.00 -4.70
CA ARG A 46 -16.21 5.60 -5.73
C ARG A 46 -15.25 4.53 -6.27
N PRO A 47 -15.51 3.99 -7.46
CA PRO A 47 -14.68 2.90 -8.01
C PRO A 47 -13.23 3.32 -8.30
N GLU A 48 -12.95 4.61 -8.42
CA GLU A 48 -11.62 5.15 -8.69
C GLU A 48 -10.78 5.39 -7.42
N VAL A 49 -11.35 5.10 -6.23
CA VAL A 49 -10.71 5.36 -4.95
C VAL A 49 -10.43 4.06 -4.21
N LEU A 50 -9.16 3.84 -3.90
CA LEU A 50 -8.69 2.72 -3.10
C LEU A 50 -7.85 3.27 -1.95
N MET A 51 -7.50 2.43 -0.99
CA MET A 51 -6.62 2.82 0.11
C MET A 51 -5.82 1.62 0.61
N PHE A 52 -4.50 1.78 0.75
CA PHE A 52 -3.73 0.90 1.61
C PHE A 52 -3.85 1.40 3.05
N CYS A 53 -4.09 0.49 3.97
CA CYS A 53 -4.02 0.76 5.40
C CYS A 53 -2.95 -0.14 6.01
N GLU A 54 -1.91 0.47 6.57
CA GLU A 54 -0.73 -0.24 7.07
C GLU A 54 -0.47 0.12 8.52
N THR A 55 -0.10 -0.88 9.30
CA THR A 55 0.37 -0.65 10.67
C THR A 55 1.71 -1.36 10.85
N TRP A 56 2.71 -0.60 11.31
CA TRP A 56 4.06 -1.08 11.53
C TRP A 56 4.45 -0.94 13.00
N ALA A 57 5.17 -1.92 13.52
CA ALA A 57 5.56 -1.95 14.92
C ALA A 57 6.50 -0.80 15.30
N SER A 58 7.32 -0.33 14.35
CA SER A 58 8.35 0.70 14.60
C SER A 58 8.79 1.37 13.31
N ASP A 59 9.51 2.48 13.44
CA ASP A 59 10.16 3.16 12.32
C ASP A 59 11.14 2.22 11.59
N ALA A 60 11.87 1.40 12.34
CA ALA A 60 12.82 0.46 11.79
C ALA A 60 12.12 -0.59 10.90
N ALA A 61 10.96 -1.08 11.33
CA ALA A 61 10.16 -2.04 10.55
C ALA A 61 9.66 -1.40 9.26
N LEU A 62 9.20 -0.16 9.31
CA LEU A 62 8.76 0.56 8.11
C LEU A 62 9.92 0.81 7.16
N ALA A 63 11.08 1.23 7.68
CA ALA A 63 12.27 1.45 6.86
C ALA A 63 12.73 0.15 6.18
N ALA A 64 12.70 -0.97 6.89
CA ALA A 64 13.01 -2.27 6.32
C ALA A 64 12.04 -2.64 5.18
N HIS A 65 10.74 -2.36 5.36
CA HIS A 65 9.71 -2.55 4.34
C HIS A 65 10.06 -1.81 3.04
N GLU A 66 10.44 -0.56 3.15
CA GLU A 66 10.76 0.29 2.01
C GLU A 66 12.01 -0.16 1.24
N ALA A 67 12.86 -0.97 1.86
CA ALA A 67 14.06 -1.52 1.26
C ALA A 67 13.87 -2.93 0.68
N THR A 68 12.69 -3.54 0.82
CA THR A 68 12.43 -4.88 0.31
C THR A 68 12.38 -4.91 -1.21
N THR A 69 12.64 -6.10 -1.78
CA THR A 69 12.55 -6.31 -3.22
C THR A 69 11.12 -6.09 -3.73
N HIS A 70 10.11 -6.56 -2.99
CA HIS A 70 8.72 -6.37 -3.41
C HIS A 70 8.32 -4.90 -3.39
N PHE A 71 8.75 -4.12 -2.40
CA PHE A 71 8.47 -2.69 -2.39
C PHE A 71 9.13 -1.98 -3.58
N THR A 72 10.43 -2.16 -3.76
CA THR A 72 11.20 -1.47 -4.81
C THR A 72 10.82 -1.90 -6.23
N SER A 73 10.27 -3.12 -6.40
CA SER A 73 9.80 -3.61 -7.69
C SER A 73 8.37 -3.21 -8.01
N LEU A 74 7.47 -3.28 -7.01
CA LEU A 74 6.02 -3.13 -7.25
C LEU A 74 5.53 -1.70 -7.12
N VAL A 75 6.06 -0.92 -6.17
CA VAL A 75 5.59 0.45 -5.95
C VAL A 75 5.78 1.34 -7.19
N PRO A 76 6.90 1.30 -7.91
CA PRO A 76 7.02 2.07 -9.15
C PRO A 76 5.95 1.72 -10.20
N LYS A 77 5.55 0.45 -10.28
CA LYS A 77 4.48 0.01 -11.19
C LYS A 77 3.13 0.60 -10.78
N LEU A 78 2.87 0.67 -9.46
CA LEU A 78 1.65 1.28 -8.94
C LEU A 78 1.61 2.78 -9.25
N THR A 79 2.74 3.50 -9.11
CA THR A 79 2.79 4.94 -9.39
C THR A 79 2.60 5.26 -10.86
N GLU A 80 2.89 4.33 -11.77
CA GLU A 80 2.60 4.47 -13.19
C GLU A 80 1.11 4.36 -13.50
N LEU A 81 0.37 3.59 -12.70
CA LEU A 81 -1.05 3.30 -12.95
C LEU A 81 -1.99 4.25 -12.19
N GLY A 82 -1.57 4.81 -11.07
CA GLY A 82 -2.42 5.65 -10.26
C GLY A 82 -1.63 6.65 -9.43
N LYS A 83 -2.35 7.50 -8.72
CA LYS A 83 -1.76 8.50 -7.82
C LYS A 83 -1.96 8.07 -6.38
N MET A 84 -0.93 8.19 -5.56
CA MET A 84 -0.98 7.82 -4.16
C MET A 84 -0.59 9.01 -3.28
N LYS A 85 -1.34 9.19 -2.18
CA LYS A 85 -1.07 10.21 -1.16
C LYS A 85 -0.99 9.53 0.19
N ILE A 86 0.13 9.71 0.88
CA ILE A 86 0.40 9.07 2.17
C ILE A 86 0.08 10.01 3.30
N GLU A 87 -0.64 9.49 4.30
CA GLU A 87 -0.81 10.13 5.60
C GLU A 87 -0.19 9.22 6.65
N ARG A 88 0.62 9.80 7.53
CA ARG A 88 1.33 9.06 8.58
C ARG A 88 0.83 9.46 9.95
N PHE A 89 0.60 8.48 10.80
CA PHE A 89 0.20 8.66 12.19
C PHE A 89 1.09 7.81 13.10
N GLU A 90 1.41 8.35 14.25
CA GLU A 90 2.11 7.64 15.31
C GLU A 90 1.19 7.47 16.51
N PHE A 91 1.25 6.32 17.16
CA PHE A 91 0.39 6.03 18.32
C PHE A 91 0.97 4.92 19.23
#